data_c12dbc71f91299a77303981a23d93f38
#
_entry.id   c12dbc71f91299a77303981a23d93f38
#
_cell.length_a   1.000
_cell.length_b   1.000
_cell.length_c   1.000
_cell.angle_alpha   90.00
_cell.angle_beta   90.00
_cell.angle_gamma   90.00
#
_symmetry.space_group_name_H-M   'P 1'
#
loop_
_entity.id
_entity.type
_entity.pdbx_description
1 polymer ?
#
loop_
_entity_poly.entity_id
_entity_poly.type
_entity_poly.pdbx_seq_one_letter_code
_entity_poly.pdbx_strand_id
1 'polypeptide(L)'
;MYYRQPFVGEYPITQGYGGTDTSAFHTGIDYACPLGTDILASESGTVMFAGWDSTGYGNCVIILHPDGNATLYAHLSIISVIVGQHVNQGQIIGYSGTTGNSTGPHLHFEARHTWNDYKSHFDPMTLPLHSMIDTNTDLKGADEFHANELVKVVCPAGVKAYYDESFTNYCLYTKGTPFYYTGESTVRKSNGLTYMRVVPATFSVWVAVNDRDVQILDKA
;
A
#
# COMPACT_ATOMS: atom_id res chain seq x y z
N MET A 1 2.80 -4.68 14.31
CA MET A 1 2.14 -4.68 12.99
C MET A 1 2.18 -3.25 12.50
N TYR A 2 2.54 -3.01 11.26
CA TYR A 2 2.68 -1.65 10.73
C TYR A 2 1.74 -1.50 9.54
N TYR A 3 0.89 -0.52 9.60
CA TYR A 3 0.02 -0.13 8.50
C TYR A 3 0.79 0.76 7.52
N ARG A 4 0.44 0.71 6.24
CA ARG A 4 0.92 1.64 5.23
C ARG A 4 -0.17 2.62 4.84
N GLN A 5 0.22 3.73 4.23
CA GLN A 5 -0.73 4.59 3.55
C GLN A 5 -1.48 3.80 2.45
N PRO A 6 -2.79 4.07 2.26
CA PRO A 6 -3.63 3.34 1.32
C PRO A 6 -3.39 3.71 -0.16
N PHE A 7 -2.29 4.33 -0.47
CA PHE A 7 -1.88 4.76 -1.82
C PHE A 7 -0.36 4.93 -1.89
N VAL A 8 0.16 5.20 -3.10
CA VAL A 8 1.54 5.63 -3.33
C VAL A 8 1.55 7.12 -3.63
N GLY A 9 2.52 7.85 -3.08
CA GLY A 9 2.64 9.30 -3.22
C GLY A 9 2.03 10.08 -2.06
N GLU A 10 1.99 11.39 -2.20
CA GLU A 10 1.46 12.30 -1.20
C GLU A 10 0.16 12.94 -1.70
N TYR A 11 -0.88 12.84 -0.92
CA TYR A 11 -2.15 13.53 -1.18
C TYR A 11 -2.55 14.34 0.05
N PRO A 12 -2.94 15.62 -0.14
CA PRO A 12 -3.33 16.45 0.98
C PRO A 12 -4.58 15.89 1.66
N ILE A 13 -4.61 16.00 2.97
CA ILE A 13 -5.80 15.72 3.77
C ILE A 13 -6.75 16.92 3.60
N THR A 14 -7.94 16.66 3.07
CA THR A 14 -8.99 17.67 2.89
C THR A 14 -9.95 17.71 4.08
N GLN A 15 -10.11 16.58 4.78
CA GLN A 15 -10.86 16.51 6.03
C GLN A 15 -10.21 15.46 6.97
N GLY A 16 -9.91 15.89 8.21
CA GLY A 16 -9.37 15.02 9.26
C GLY A 16 -10.46 14.27 10.01
N TYR A 17 -10.05 13.28 10.80
CA TYR A 17 -10.92 12.57 11.73
C TYR A 17 -11.49 13.51 12.78
N GLY A 18 -12.76 13.34 13.13
CA GLY A 18 -13.48 14.17 14.09
C GLY A 18 -14.41 15.17 13.45
N GLY A 19 -14.75 16.22 14.13
CA GLY A 19 -15.62 17.28 13.62
C GLY A 19 -14.84 18.52 13.27
N THR A 20 -15.25 19.22 12.20
CA THR A 20 -15.07 20.64 12.09
C THR A 20 -16.32 21.34 12.66
N ASP A 21 -16.19 22.55 13.14
CA ASP A 21 -17.15 23.30 13.98
C ASP A 21 -18.61 23.37 13.49
N THR A 22 -18.95 22.81 12.32
CA THR A 22 -20.26 22.96 11.68
C THR A 22 -20.86 21.71 11.07
N SER A 23 -20.21 20.55 11.11
CA SER A 23 -20.67 19.33 10.44
C SER A 23 -20.76 18.11 11.35
N ALA A 24 -21.45 17.07 10.88
CA ALA A 24 -21.48 15.76 11.52
C ALA A 24 -20.05 15.24 11.75
N PHE A 25 -19.87 14.44 12.79
CA PHE A 25 -18.59 13.83 13.13
C PHE A 25 -18.04 13.04 11.94
N HIS A 26 -16.81 13.34 11.51
CA HIS A 26 -16.13 12.67 10.41
C HIS A 26 -15.40 11.42 10.92
N THR A 27 -15.81 10.25 10.44
CA THR A 27 -15.41 8.95 10.95
C THR A 27 -14.06 8.45 10.43
N GLY A 28 -13.43 9.19 9.51
CA GLY A 28 -12.18 8.83 8.86
C GLY A 28 -11.32 10.04 8.49
N ILE A 29 -10.51 9.85 7.50
CA ILE A 29 -9.66 10.89 6.88
C ILE A 29 -9.96 10.91 5.39
N ASP A 30 -10.15 12.11 4.82
CA ASP A 30 -10.30 12.32 3.40
C ASP A 30 -8.99 12.79 2.78
N TYR A 31 -8.51 12.03 1.81
CA TYR A 31 -7.33 12.34 1.01
C TYR A 31 -7.74 12.78 -0.39
N ALA A 32 -7.25 13.92 -0.85
CA ALA A 32 -7.53 14.47 -2.19
C ALA A 32 -6.89 13.63 -3.31
N CYS A 33 -7.20 12.36 -3.34
CA CYS A 33 -6.75 11.46 -4.40
C CYS A 33 -7.48 11.78 -5.72
N PRO A 34 -6.78 12.05 -6.82
CA PRO A 34 -7.39 12.15 -8.14
C PRO A 34 -8.21 10.90 -8.49
N LEU A 35 -9.23 11.07 -9.33
CA LEU A 35 -10.01 9.95 -9.85
C LEU A 35 -9.10 8.89 -10.49
N GLY A 36 -9.26 7.63 -10.10
CA GLY A 36 -8.51 6.50 -10.64
C GLY A 36 -7.14 6.27 -9.97
N THR A 37 -6.83 6.94 -8.85
CA THR A 37 -5.65 6.61 -8.06
C THR A 37 -5.75 5.18 -7.52
N ASP A 38 -4.67 4.40 -7.61
CA ASP A 38 -4.58 3.06 -7.04
C ASP A 38 -4.79 3.12 -5.53
N ILE A 39 -5.82 2.42 -5.04
CA ILE A 39 -6.08 2.27 -3.62
C ILE A 39 -5.60 0.90 -3.16
N LEU A 40 -4.79 0.92 -2.11
CA LEU A 40 -4.02 -0.22 -1.63
C LEU A 40 -4.49 -0.65 -0.25
N ALA A 41 -4.47 -1.95 0.01
CA ALA A 41 -4.68 -2.47 1.36
C ALA A 41 -3.61 -1.95 2.33
N SER A 42 -4.01 -1.26 3.39
CA SER A 42 -3.09 -0.68 4.37
C SER A 42 -2.35 -1.73 5.19
N GLU A 43 -2.93 -2.91 5.34
CA GLU A 43 -2.31 -4.10 5.94
C GLU A 43 -2.93 -5.36 5.30
N SER A 44 -2.23 -6.48 5.38
CA SER A 44 -2.76 -7.79 4.96
C SER A 44 -4.01 -8.13 5.75
N GLY A 45 -4.94 -8.85 5.13
CA GLY A 45 -6.17 -9.21 5.82
C GLY A 45 -7.19 -9.90 4.93
N THR A 46 -8.39 -10.06 5.46
CA THR A 46 -9.52 -10.65 4.74
C THR A 46 -10.56 -9.58 4.41
N VAL A 47 -10.99 -9.54 3.16
CA VAL A 47 -12.05 -8.63 2.71
C VAL A 47 -13.38 -9.08 3.33
N MET A 48 -13.94 -8.24 4.21
CA MET A 48 -15.19 -8.49 4.88
C MET A 48 -16.38 -7.85 4.18
N PHE A 49 -16.13 -6.78 3.42
CA PHE A 49 -17.12 -6.11 2.58
C PHE A 49 -16.45 -5.60 1.30
N ALA A 50 -17.13 -5.74 0.17
CA ALA A 50 -16.72 -5.19 -1.12
C ALA A 50 -17.99 -4.96 -1.96
N GLY A 51 -18.42 -3.72 -2.11
CA GLY A 51 -19.68 -3.42 -2.79
C GLY A 51 -20.19 -2.00 -2.54
N TRP A 52 -21.47 -1.79 -2.91
CA TRP A 52 -22.17 -0.52 -2.70
C TRP A 52 -22.73 -0.44 -1.28
N ASP A 53 -22.39 0.63 -0.58
CA ASP A 53 -22.97 1.02 0.69
C ASP A 53 -23.88 2.25 0.49
N SER A 54 -25.14 2.14 0.92
CA SER A 54 -26.17 3.18 0.76
C SER A 54 -26.18 4.22 1.88
N THR A 55 -25.35 4.06 2.91
CA THR A 55 -25.32 4.98 4.06
C THR A 55 -24.46 6.22 3.79
N GLY A 56 -23.75 6.23 2.67
CA GLY A 56 -22.95 7.36 2.23
C GLY A 56 -21.61 6.99 1.62
N TYR A 57 -21.04 5.83 1.97
CA TYR A 57 -19.72 5.42 1.48
C TYR A 57 -19.65 5.12 -0.03
N GLY A 58 -20.80 4.85 -0.69
CA GLY A 58 -20.81 4.45 -2.10
C GLY A 58 -20.12 3.09 -2.30
N ASN A 59 -19.31 2.95 -3.34
CA ASN A 59 -18.46 1.77 -3.49
C ASN A 59 -17.39 1.78 -2.42
N CYS A 60 -17.37 0.75 -1.57
CA CYS A 60 -16.38 0.65 -0.51
C CYS A 60 -15.88 -0.78 -0.30
N VAL A 61 -14.71 -0.87 0.33
CA VAL A 61 -14.06 -2.11 0.77
C VAL A 61 -13.78 -2.02 2.25
N ILE A 62 -14.02 -3.10 3.00
CA ILE A 62 -13.60 -3.25 4.41
C ILE A 62 -12.71 -4.47 4.51
N ILE A 63 -11.55 -4.32 5.13
CA ILE A 63 -10.57 -5.39 5.36
C ILE A 63 -10.40 -5.58 6.86
N LEU A 64 -10.56 -6.81 7.33
CA LEU A 64 -10.23 -7.22 8.70
C LEU A 64 -8.78 -7.72 8.74
N HIS A 65 -8.00 -7.16 9.64
CA HIS A 65 -6.58 -7.43 9.79
C HIS A 65 -6.30 -8.45 10.92
N PRO A 66 -5.12 -9.10 10.93
CA PRO A 66 -4.77 -10.11 11.94
C PRO A 66 -4.74 -9.60 13.38
N ASP A 67 -4.57 -8.29 13.60
CA ASP A 67 -4.61 -7.66 14.94
C ASP A 67 -6.03 -7.40 15.46
N GLY A 68 -7.06 -7.74 14.66
CA GLY A 68 -8.46 -7.54 14.97
C GLY A 68 -9.02 -6.20 14.53
N ASN A 69 -8.19 -5.23 14.15
CA ASN A 69 -8.65 -3.97 13.58
C ASN A 69 -9.13 -4.16 12.15
N ALA A 70 -9.89 -3.20 11.65
CA ALA A 70 -10.32 -3.17 10.27
C ALA A 70 -10.04 -1.80 9.65
N THR A 71 -9.83 -1.77 8.33
CA THR A 71 -9.77 -0.54 7.54
C THR A 71 -10.88 -0.50 6.52
N LEU A 72 -11.43 0.70 6.28
CA LEU A 72 -12.45 0.97 5.28
C LEU A 72 -11.94 1.98 4.26
N TYR A 73 -12.25 1.71 3.01
CA TYR A 73 -11.86 2.51 1.84
C TYR A 73 -13.12 2.83 1.05
N ALA A 74 -13.53 4.10 1.01
CA ALA A 74 -14.80 4.50 0.42
C ALA A 74 -14.66 5.42 -0.78
N HIS A 75 -15.81 5.72 -1.38
CA HIS A 75 -16.00 6.55 -2.57
C HIS A 75 -15.27 6.02 -3.82
N LEU A 76 -14.98 4.71 -3.85
CA LEU A 76 -14.23 4.08 -4.95
C LEU A 76 -15.00 4.19 -6.28
N SER A 77 -14.27 4.38 -7.37
CA SER A 77 -14.80 4.27 -8.73
C SER A 77 -14.96 2.82 -9.15
N ILE A 78 -13.97 1.98 -8.79
CA ILE A 78 -13.92 0.55 -9.11
C ILE A 78 -13.44 -0.20 -7.87
N ILE A 79 -14.07 -1.36 -7.59
CA ILE A 79 -13.64 -2.34 -6.61
C ILE A 79 -12.94 -3.48 -7.35
N SER A 80 -11.74 -3.87 -6.92
CA SER A 80 -10.91 -4.90 -7.57
C SER A 80 -10.77 -6.19 -6.76
N VAL A 81 -11.54 -6.33 -5.68
CA VAL A 81 -11.53 -7.48 -4.77
C VAL A 81 -12.93 -7.95 -4.47
N ILE A 82 -13.07 -9.17 -3.92
CA ILE A 82 -14.35 -9.76 -3.53
C ILE A 82 -14.35 -10.12 -2.05
N VAL A 83 -15.55 -10.21 -1.46
CA VAL A 83 -15.74 -10.66 -0.07
C VAL A 83 -15.15 -12.06 0.14
N GLY A 84 -14.45 -12.25 1.25
CA GLY A 84 -13.74 -13.47 1.62
C GLY A 84 -12.34 -13.59 1.00
N GLN A 85 -11.96 -12.71 0.08
CA GLN A 85 -10.61 -12.72 -0.48
C GLN A 85 -9.59 -12.32 0.58
N HIS A 86 -8.48 -13.07 0.66
CA HIS A 86 -7.31 -12.61 1.39
C HIS A 86 -6.53 -11.64 0.50
N VAL A 87 -6.17 -10.49 1.06
CA VAL A 87 -5.34 -9.48 0.42
C VAL A 87 -4.07 -9.26 1.21
N ASN A 88 -3.03 -8.87 0.52
CA ASN A 88 -1.75 -8.56 1.13
C ASN A 88 -1.60 -7.06 1.31
N GLN A 89 -0.81 -6.64 2.29
CA GLN A 89 -0.44 -5.25 2.43
C GLN A 89 0.11 -4.69 1.12
N GLY A 90 -0.43 -3.56 0.66
CA GLY A 90 -0.03 -2.94 -0.60
C GLY A 90 -0.67 -3.53 -1.85
N GLN A 91 -1.50 -4.54 -1.75
CA GLN A 91 -2.26 -5.02 -2.89
C GLN A 91 -3.30 -3.98 -3.32
N ILE A 92 -3.45 -3.76 -4.63
CA ILE A 92 -4.53 -2.92 -5.17
C ILE A 92 -5.88 -3.57 -4.86
N ILE A 93 -6.77 -2.81 -4.23
CA ILE A 93 -8.12 -3.25 -3.84
C ILE A 93 -9.21 -2.49 -4.58
N GLY A 94 -8.85 -1.41 -5.26
CA GLY A 94 -9.77 -0.58 -6.02
C GLY A 94 -9.10 0.69 -6.51
N TYR A 95 -9.90 1.62 -7.00
CA TYR A 95 -9.45 2.91 -7.51
C TYR A 95 -10.28 4.03 -6.88
N SER A 96 -9.63 5.14 -6.55
CA SER A 96 -10.31 6.32 -6.00
C SER A 96 -11.39 6.84 -6.94
N GLY A 97 -12.42 7.42 -6.37
CA GLY A 97 -13.58 7.90 -7.10
C GLY A 97 -14.29 9.06 -6.41
N THR A 98 -15.59 9.13 -6.65
CA THR A 98 -16.51 10.11 -6.09
C THR A 98 -17.91 9.50 -5.96
N THR A 99 -18.02 8.22 -5.66
CA THR A 99 -19.31 7.53 -5.50
C THR A 99 -19.88 7.76 -4.10
N GLY A 100 -21.20 7.57 -3.96
CA GLY A 100 -21.88 7.81 -2.69
C GLY A 100 -22.08 9.30 -2.36
N ASN A 101 -21.97 9.65 -1.08
CA ASN A 101 -22.10 11.04 -0.62
C ASN A 101 -20.73 11.74 -0.70
N SER A 102 -20.37 12.19 -1.88
CA SER A 102 -19.08 12.80 -2.20
C SER A 102 -19.26 14.03 -3.06
N THR A 103 -18.51 15.09 -2.79
CA THR A 103 -18.53 16.36 -3.55
C THR A 103 -17.47 16.43 -4.65
N GLY A 104 -16.52 15.47 -4.68
CA GLY A 104 -15.44 15.41 -5.65
C GLY A 104 -14.53 14.23 -5.42
N PRO A 105 -13.58 13.94 -6.33
CA PRO A 105 -12.68 12.81 -6.20
C PRO A 105 -11.85 12.89 -4.93
N HIS A 106 -11.93 11.85 -4.10
CA HIS A 106 -11.14 11.67 -2.89
C HIS A 106 -11.19 10.21 -2.43
N LEU A 107 -10.32 9.82 -1.51
CA LEU A 107 -10.42 8.62 -0.72
C LEU A 107 -10.86 8.98 0.69
N HIS A 108 -11.99 8.44 1.13
CA HIS A 108 -12.34 8.40 2.55
C HIS A 108 -11.77 7.12 3.16
N PHE A 109 -10.91 7.26 4.17
CA PHE A 109 -10.21 6.17 4.82
C PHE A 109 -10.52 6.11 6.31
N GLU A 110 -10.95 4.93 6.80
CA GLU A 110 -11.23 4.73 8.23
C GLU A 110 -10.39 3.61 8.83
N ALA A 111 -10.13 3.75 10.12
CA ALA A 111 -9.68 2.68 11.02
C ALA A 111 -10.79 2.34 12.01
N ARG A 112 -11.00 1.04 12.27
CA ARG A 112 -12.04 0.52 13.15
C ARG A 112 -11.49 -0.58 14.04
N HIS A 113 -12.00 -0.69 15.27
CA HIS A 113 -11.68 -1.82 16.17
C HIS A 113 -12.34 -3.12 15.75
N THR A 114 -13.38 -3.07 14.91
CA THR A 114 -14.03 -4.23 14.31
C THR A 114 -14.66 -3.86 12.97
N TRP A 115 -14.77 -4.83 12.06
CA TRP A 115 -15.25 -4.58 10.70
C TRP A 115 -16.76 -4.32 10.60
N ASN A 116 -17.57 -4.86 11.54
CA ASN A 116 -19.04 -4.86 11.48
C ASN A 116 -19.72 -3.83 12.38
N ASP A 117 -18.95 -2.99 13.05
CA ASP A 117 -19.50 -1.89 13.86
C ASP A 117 -18.91 -0.56 13.37
N TYR A 118 -19.75 0.22 12.67
CA TYR A 118 -19.36 1.53 12.17
C TYR A 118 -19.05 2.56 13.29
N LYS A 119 -19.51 2.32 14.51
CA LYS A 119 -19.21 3.18 15.67
C LYS A 119 -17.88 2.85 16.33
N SER A 120 -17.25 1.76 15.94
CA SER A 120 -15.93 1.36 16.46
C SER A 120 -14.76 2.10 15.79
N HIS A 121 -15.03 3.13 14.97
CA HIS A 121 -14.00 3.93 14.31
C HIS A 121 -13.13 4.68 15.32
N PHE A 122 -11.87 4.83 14.97
CA PHE A 122 -10.90 5.64 15.70
C PHE A 122 -10.02 6.42 14.70
N ASP A 123 -9.28 7.40 15.18
CA ASP A 123 -8.44 8.24 14.33
C ASP A 123 -7.40 7.40 13.58
N PRO A 124 -7.50 7.30 12.24
CA PRO A 124 -6.55 6.55 11.42
C PRO A 124 -5.09 7.01 11.59
N MET A 125 -4.85 8.25 12.00
CA MET A 125 -3.50 8.77 12.27
C MET A 125 -2.85 8.14 13.50
N THR A 126 -3.61 7.44 14.35
CA THR A 126 -3.08 6.68 15.49
C THR A 126 -2.61 5.27 15.11
N LEU A 127 -2.95 4.79 13.91
CA LEU A 127 -2.33 3.59 13.38
C LEU A 127 -0.81 3.83 13.24
N PRO A 128 0.02 2.84 13.54
CA PRO A 128 1.46 2.92 13.24
C PRO A 128 1.65 2.88 11.71
N LEU A 129 1.39 4.03 11.08
CA LEU A 129 1.49 4.18 9.64
C LEU A 129 2.96 4.36 9.25
N HIS A 130 3.46 3.51 8.36
CA HIS A 130 4.64 3.83 7.57
C HIS A 130 4.23 4.75 6.42
N SER A 131 4.62 6.02 6.50
CA SER A 131 4.52 6.91 5.35
C SER A 131 5.59 6.49 4.34
N MET A 132 5.16 6.13 3.13
CA MET A 132 6.04 5.94 2.00
C MET A 132 6.40 7.33 1.43
N ILE A 133 7.27 8.06 2.12
CA ILE A 133 7.78 9.32 1.59
C ILE A 133 8.81 8.98 0.52
N ASP A 134 8.52 9.38 -0.71
CA ASP A 134 9.47 9.33 -1.83
C ASP A 134 10.51 10.44 -1.61
N THR A 135 11.47 10.22 -0.72
CA THR A 135 12.62 11.11 -0.64
C THR A 135 13.58 10.70 -1.74
N ASN A 136 13.88 11.62 -2.62
CA ASN A 136 14.82 11.44 -3.73
C ASN A 136 16.23 11.21 -3.13
N THR A 137 16.53 9.97 -2.76
CA THR A 137 17.82 9.56 -2.19
C THR A 137 18.73 9.07 -3.30
N ASP A 138 20.03 9.22 -3.10
CA ASP A 138 21.04 8.79 -4.05
C ASP A 138 20.97 7.27 -4.29
N LEU A 139 21.30 6.87 -5.51
CA LEU A 139 21.44 5.46 -5.89
C LEU A 139 22.57 4.82 -5.07
N LYS A 140 22.34 3.62 -4.57
CA LYS A 140 23.30 2.84 -3.80
C LYS A 140 23.54 1.47 -4.42
N GLY A 141 24.75 0.95 -4.23
CA GLY A 141 25.07 -0.44 -4.54
C GLY A 141 24.41 -1.43 -3.56
N ALA A 142 24.37 -2.70 -3.95
CA ALA A 142 23.67 -3.72 -3.16
C ALA A 142 24.27 -3.92 -1.73
N ASP A 143 25.54 -3.65 -1.57
CA ASP A 143 26.28 -3.72 -0.30
C ASP A 143 25.96 -2.55 0.65
N GLU A 144 25.30 -1.52 0.15
CA GLU A 144 24.85 -0.36 0.92
C GLU A 144 23.42 -0.48 1.46
N PHE A 145 22.66 -1.52 1.03
CA PHE A 145 21.30 -1.76 1.49
C PHE A 145 21.29 -2.45 2.86
N HIS A 146 20.39 -2.02 3.73
CA HIS A 146 20.20 -2.60 5.06
C HIS A 146 18.79 -3.22 5.18
N ALA A 147 18.67 -4.21 6.07
CA ALA A 147 17.37 -4.84 6.32
C ALA A 147 16.31 -3.79 6.69
N ASN A 148 15.09 -3.99 6.18
CA ASN A 148 13.92 -3.12 6.33
C ASN A 148 14.01 -1.76 5.61
N GLU A 149 15.03 -1.52 4.78
CA GLU A 149 14.99 -0.37 3.89
C GLU A 149 13.94 -0.55 2.80
N LEU A 150 13.20 0.51 2.53
CA LEU A 150 12.28 0.57 1.42
C LEU A 150 13.05 0.89 0.14
N VAL A 151 12.84 0.08 -0.88
CA VAL A 151 13.46 0.27 -2.20
C VAL A 151 12.39 0.40 -3.28
N LYS A 152 12.72 1.04 -4.38
CA LYS A 152 11.80 1.28 -5.49
C LYS A 152 12.46 0.96 -6.82
N VAL A 153 11.69 0.35 -7.71
CA VAL A 153 12.10 0.14 -9.10
C VAL A 153 12.14 1.48 -9.84
N VAL A 154 13.31 1.87 -10.32
CA VAL A 154 13.50 3.10 -11.12
C VAL A 154 13.72 2.81 -12.60
N CYS A 155 14.08 1.59 -12.98
CA CYS A 155 14.25 1.18 -14.35
C CYS A 155 12.93 1.31 -15.14
N PRO A 156 12.89 2.06 -16.26
CA PRO A 156 11.68 2.21 -17.07
C PRO A 156 11.14 0.89 -17.63
N ALA A 157 12.02 -0.08 -17.88
CA ALA A 157 11.65 -1.43 -18.34
C ALA A 157 11.17 -2.35 -17.21
N GLY A 158 11.23 -1.90 -15.95
CA GLY A 158 11.00 -2.72 -14.78
C GLY A 158 12.18 -3.64 -14.45
N VAL A 159 12.03 -4.44 -13.40
CA VAL A 159 13.04 -5.43 -12.98
C VAL A 159 12.42 -6.82 -12.87
N LYS A 160 13.18 -7.84 -13.16
CA LYS A 160 12.77 -9.24 -12.93
C LYS A 160 12.96 -9.57 -11.46
N ALA A 161 11.92 -10.09 -10.84
CA ALA A 161 11.94 -10.59 -9.49
C ALA A 161 11.76 -12.10 -9.48
N TYR A 162 12.71 -12.81 -8.92
CA TYR A 162 12.77 -14.27 -8.97
C TYR A 162 12.24 -14.85 -7.65
N TYR A 163 11.48 -15.94 -7.76
CA TYR A 163 10.84 -16.57 -6.59
C TYR A 163 11.82 -17.40 -5.74
N ASP A 164 12.93 -17.81 -6.32
CA ASP A 164 13.93 -18.64 -5.68
C ASP A 164 15.36 -18.33 -6.16
N GLU A 165 16.35 -18.89 -5.49
CA GLU A 165 17.76 -18.72 -5.82
C GLU A 165 18.19 -19.46 -7.13
N SER A 166 17.30 -20.25 -7.73
CA SER A 166 17.56 -20.85 -9.05
C SER A 166 17.50 -19.81 -10.17
N PHE A 167 16.83 -18.69 -9.92
CA PHE A 167 16.62 -17.58 -10.85
C PHE A 167 16.01 -18.02 -12.19
N THR A 168 15.12 -19.00 -12.14
CA THR A 168 14.44 -19.53 -13.34
C THR A 168 13.04 -19.00 -13.51
N ASN A 169 12.28 -18.90 -12.41
CA ASN A 169 10.92 -18.39 -12.40
C ASN A 169 10.89 -16.95 -11.88
N TYR A 170 10.29 -16.05 -12.63
CA TYR A 170 10.25 -14.64 -12.27
C TYR A 170 8.91 -13.99 -12.61
N CYS A 171 8.63 -12.88 -11.92
CA CYS A 171 7.66 -11.87 -12.35
C CYS A 171 8.38 -10.56 -12.72
N LEU A 172 7.70 -9.67 -13.41
CA LEU A 172 8.23 -8.36 -13.77
C LEU A 172 7.60 -7.29 -12.88
N TYR A 173 8.43 -6.58 -12.13
CA TYR A 173 8.01 -5.38 -11.41
C TYR A 173 8.25 -4.14 -12.27
N THR A 174 7.23 -3.32 -12.41
CA THR A 174 7.27 -2.10 -13.21
C THR A 174 7.91 -0.95 -12.44
N LYS A 175 8.29 0.10 -13.15
CA LYS A 175 8.79 1.34 -12.54
C LYS A 175 7.80 1.86 -11.50
N GLY A 176 8.33 2.23 -10.35
CA GLY A 176 7.54 2.72 -9.23
C GLY A 176 7.11 1.66 -8.22
N THR A 177 7.28 0.35 -8.52
CA THR A 177 6.95 -0.72 -7.55
C THR A 177 7.85 -0.62 -6.32
N PRO A 178 7.29 -0.45 -5.12
CA PRO A 178 8.06 -0.45 -3.88
C PRO A 178 8.13 -1.85 -3.29
N PHE A 179 9.22 -2.15 -2.58
CA PHE A 179 9.37 -3.36 -1.79
C PHE A 179 10.43 -3.17 -0.67
N TYR A 180 10.37 -4.00 0.36
CA TYR A 180 11.31 -3.94 1.48
C TYR A 180 12.46 -4.93 1.29
N TYR A 181 13.67 -4.49 1.58
CA TYR A 181 14.84 -5.35 1.60
C TYR A 181 14.86 -6.18 2.90
N THR A 182 15.08 -7.49 2.79
CA THR A 182 15.07 -8.40 3.94
C THR A 182 16.41 -8.47 4.70
N GLY A 183 17.46 -7.85 4.16
CA GLY A 183 18.82 -7.98 4.69
C GLY A 183 19.63 -9.12 4.05
N GLU A 184 19.01 -9.90 3.16
CA GLU A 184 19.69 -11.01 2.49
C GLU A 184 20.09 -10.62 1.07
N SER A 185 21.33 -10.90 0.69
CA SER A 185 21.83 -10.73 -0.68
C SER A 185 22.67 -11.91 -1.13
N THR A 186 22.69 -12.17 -2.40
CA THR A 186 23.52 -13.21 -3.02
C THR A 186 24.02 -12.77 -4.40
N VAL A 187 25.16 -13.28 -4.79
CA VAL A 187 25.73 -13.01 -6.12
C VAL A 187 25.51 -14.22 -7.00
N ARG A 188 24.83 -14.05 -8.12
CA ARG A 188 24.65 -15.11 -9.10
C ARG A 188 25.94 -15.33 -9.89
N LYS A 189 26.52 -16.51 -9.77
CA LYS A 189 27.81 -16.85 -10.42
C LYS A 189 27.81 -16.74 -11.94
N SER A 190 26.67 -16.93 -12.60
CA SER A 190 26.57 -16.97 -14.06
C SER A 190 26.62 -15.59 -14.75
N ASN A 191 26.22 -14.52 -14.04
CA ASN A 191 26.17 -13.18 -14.61
C ASN A 191 26.87 -12.10 -13.76
N GLY A 192 27.38 -12.47 -12.59
CA GLY A 192 28.10 -11.53 -11.71
C GLY A 192 27.20 -10.48 -11.04
N LEU A 193 25.86 -10.55 -11.24
CA LEU A 193 24.95 -9.58 -10.61
C LEU A 193 24.66 -9.97 -9.17
N THR A 194 24.58 -8.97 -8.32
CA THR A 194 24.07 -9.12 -6.95
C THR A 194 22.55 -9.09 -6.96
N TYR A 195 21.97 -10.02 -6.23
CA TYR A 195 20.53 -10.09 -6.03
C TYR A 195 20.23 -9.85 -4.55
N MET A 196 19.25 -9.00 -4.28
CA MET A 196 18.72 -8.79 -2.94
C MET A 196 17.39 -9.51 -2.79
N ARG A 197 17.15 -10.06 -1.61
CA ARG A 197 15.87 -10.60 -1.25
C ARG A 197 14.98 -9.48 -0.75
N VAL A 198 13.84 -9.33 -1.35
CA VAL A 198 12.88 -8.27 -1.03
C VAL A 198 11.50 -8.86 -0.78
N VAL A 199 10.70 -8.17 0.00
CA VAL A 199 9.31 -8.55 0.29
C VAL A 199 8.39 -7.55 -0.40
N PRO A 200 7.90 -7.86 -1.61
CA PRO A 200 6.66 -7.28 -2.06
C PRO A 200 5.55 -7.95 -1.27
N ALA A 201 4.55 -7.28 -0.96
CA ALA A 201 3.38 -7.61 -0.16
C ALA A 201 3.07 -9.08 0.25
N THR A 202 3.50 -10.13 -0.44
CA THR A 202 3.07 -11.52 -0.16
C THR A 202 4.16 -12.55 0.10
N PHE A 203 5.31 -12.39 -0.48
CA PHE A 203 6.39 -13.39 -0.40
C PHE A 203 7.72 -12.74 -0.75
N SER A 204 8.79 -13.33 -0.26
CA SER A 204 10.14 -12.86 -0.59
C SER A 204 10.49 -13.23 -2.02
N VAL A 205 11.10 -12.31 -2.74
CA VAL A 205 11.65 -12.53 -4.07
C VAL A 205 13.08 -12.01 -4.15
N TRP A 206 13.84 -12.49 -5.13
CA TRP A 206 15.18 -12.01 -5.41
C TRP A 206 15.14 -11.02 -6.57
N VAL A 207 15.66 -9.82 -6.36
CA VAL A 207 15.73 -8.77 -7.38
C VAL A 207 17.19 -8.47 -7.69
N ALA A 208 17.54 -8.44 -8.97
CA ALA A 208 18.87 -8.00 -9.40
C ALA A 208 19.06 -6.54 -9.03
N VAL A 209 20.14 -6.25 -8.34
CA VAL A 209 20.50 -4.90 -7.95
C VAL A 209 21.69 -4.48 -8.79
N ASN A 210 21.48 -3.47 -9.58
CA ASN A 210 22.56 -2.64 -10.11
C ASN A 210 22.17 -1.18 -9.82
N ASP A 211 23.14 -0.34 -9.79
CA ASP A 211 23.03 1.08 -9.39
C ASP A 211 22.04 1.90 -10.24
N ARG A 212 21.38 1.28 -11.21
CA ARG A 212 20.51 1.96 -12.19
C ARG A 212 19.03 1.57 -12.09
N ASP A 213 18.74 0.40 -11.52
CA ASP A 213 17.41 -0.20 -11.64
C ASP A 213 16.58 -0.12 -10.37
N VAL A 214 17.24 0.08 -9.22
CA VAL A 214 16.61 0.10 -7.89
C VAL A 214 17.17 1.25 -7.07
N GLN A 215 16.30 1.96 -6.37
CA GLN A 215 16.67 3.11 -5.53
C GLN A 215 16.12 2.89 -4.12
N ILE A 216 16.91 3.26 -3.11
CA ILE A 216 16.42 3.36 -1.73
C ILE A 216 15.52 4.58 -1.62
N LEU A 217 14.37 4.40 -1.02
CA LEU A 217 13.40 5.48 -0.80
C LEU A 217 13.47 6.05 0.60
N ASP A 218 13.78 5.22 1.60
CA ASP A 218 13.85 5.69 2.98
C ASP A 218 14.79 4.79 3.81
N LYS A 219 15.38 5.39 4.84
CA LYS A 219 16.06 4.66 5.92
C LYS A 219 15.11 4.64 7.10
N ALA A 220 14.54 3.46 7.37
CA ALA A 220 13.76 3.25 8.57
C ALA A 220 14.57 3.54 9.85
#